data_6f5e71a2ac2848a98677163564d40263
#
_entry.id   6f5e71a2ac2848a98677163564d40263
#
_cell.length_a   1.000
_cell.length_b   1.000
_cell.length_c   1.000
_cell.angle_alpha   90.00
_cell.angle_beta   90.00
_cell.angle_gamma   90.00
#
_symmetry.space_group_name_H-M   'P 1'
#
loop_
_entity.id
_entity.type
_entity.pdbx_description
1 polymer ?
#
loop_
_entity_poly.entity_id
_entity_poly.type
_entity_poly.pdbx_seq_one_letter_code
_entity_poly.pdbx_strand_id
1 'polypeptide(L)'
;MKPLYKILIVMSLGIVGSSCFAQAPKGKLTYCSYSKSGAAGLGKDYCELIADPGQAPKVVVALNLGNRFGDPEIHAEYPVGEDVVAKLSEMLADAKVYTLNGYSVKEHMNGGTTYRIYQEYDSGEKINAHWYGHDIKPEARSAYHMIESFFQSWRSQALRENDPAVVFEISARRAGRLGTDHFMLLAENGFVPRVIYDLNVDSRLKEDKEIHEQFNLESEQDVERVKRLQKDLIDLGAVSLGDYNKDDVLDGGTIYSVSLTYASGAKQKLYWHSHDVDPKAMAVYNCIRAFFEPWVK
;
A
#
# COMPACT_ATOMS: atom_id res chain seq x y z
N MET A 1 -31.19 59.65 -59.95
CA MET A 1 -31.41 58.51 -59.10
C MET A 1 -30.07 57.83 -58.93
N LYS A 2 -29.47 57.91 -57.74
CA LYS A 2 -28.19 57.25 -57.40
C LYS A 2 -28.49 56.05 -56.48
N PRO A 3 -27.97 54.84 -56.74
CA PRO A 3 -28.13 53.75 -55.81
C PRO A 3 -27.10 53.81 -54.66
N LEU A 4 -27.61 53.75 -53.46
CA LEU A 4 -26.82 53.55 -52.20
C LEU A 4 -26.31 52.15 -52.16
N TYR A 5 -24.98 51.95 -52.17
CA TYR A 5 -24.34 50.67 -51.75
C TYR A 5 -24.26 50.59 -50.22
N LYS A 6 -25.00 49.69 -49.63
CA LYS A 6 -24.82 49.30 -48.21
C LYS A 6 -23.61 48.39 -48.12
N ILE A 7 -22.53 48.87 -47.51
CA ILE A 7 -21.37 48.12 -47.16
C ILE A 7 -21.74 47.33 -45.86
N LEU A 8 -21.89 46.04 -46.00
CA LEU A 8 -22.07 45.11 -44.85
C LEU A 8 -20.68 44.76 -44.30
N ILE A 9 -20.27 45.38 -43.18
CA ILE A 9 -19.05 45.01 -42.46
C ILE A 9 -19.41 43.80 -41.63
N VAL A 10 -18.98 42.63 -42.08
CA VAL A 10 -19.01 41.42 -41.28
C VAL A 10 -17.82 41.45 -40.33
N MET A 11 -18.07 41.83 -39.07
CA MET A 11 -17.09 41.66 -38.00
C MET A 11 -17.05 40.15 -37.68
N SER A 12 -16.06 39.43 -38.19
CA SER A 12 -15.69 38.13 -37.74
C SER A 12 -15.04 38.27 -36.38
N LEU A 13 -15.82 38.08 -35.29
CA LEU A 13 -15.26 37.84 -33.96
C LEU A 13 -14.53 36.48 -34.02
N GLY A 14 -13.23 36.55 -34.25
CA GLY A 14 -12.35 35.41 -34.00
C GLY A 14 -12.38 35.11 -32.51
N ILE A 15 -13.16 34.12 -32.12
CA ILE A 15 -13.01 33.46 -30.80
C ILE A 15 -11.66 32.76 -30.83
N VAL A 16 -10.61 33.49 -30.41
CA VAL A 16 -9.34 32.87 -30.06
C VAL A 16 -9.62 32.05 -28.82
N GLY A 17 -9.99 30.78 -29.00
CA GLY A 17 -10.01 29.80 -27.95
C GLY A 17 -8.58 29.68 -27.39
N SER A 18 -8.27 30.44 -26.36
CA SER A 18 -7.07 30.19 -25.55
C SER A 18 -7.19 28.79 -24.97
N SER A 19 -6.64 27.83 -25.70
CA SER A 19 -6.31 26.56 -25.10
C SER A 19 -5.30 26.83 -23.98
N CYS A 20 -5.80 27.02 -22.76
CA CYS A 20 -4.95 27.05 -21.58
C CYS A 20 -4.25 25.67 -21.48
N PHE A 21 -3.10 25.55 -22.13
CA PHE A 21 -2.19 24.47 -21.85
C PHE A 21 -1.77 24.63 -20.38
N ALA A 22 -2.05 23.63 -19.55
CA ALA A 22 -1.58 23.63 -18.19
C ALA A 22 -0.06 23.79 -18.21
N GLN A 23 0.42 24.87 -17.61
CA GLN A 23 1.85 25.18 -17.52
C GLN A 23 2.41 24.52 -16.27
N ALA A 24 3.64 24.02 -16.32
CA ALA A 24 4.34 23.52 -15.15
C ALA A 24 4.43 24.63 -14.08
N PRO A 25 4.21 24.31 -12.81
CA PRO A 25 4.28 25.26 -11.71
C PRO A 25 5.65 25.95 -11.64
N LYS A 26 5.64 27.22 -11.29
CA LYS A 26 6.84 28.01 -11.05
C LYS A 26 7.12 28.00 -9.56
N GLY A 27 8.32 27.63 -9.17
CA GLY A 27 8.72 27.65 -7.76
C GLY A 27 9.02 26.29 -7.18
N LYS A 28 9.37 26.28 -5.90
CA LYS A 28 9.68 25.05 -5.15
C LYS A 28 8.39 24.46 -4.59
N LEU A 29 8.33 23.13 -4.55
CA LEU A 29 7.28 22.40 -3.87
C LEU A 29 7.39 22.65 -2.34
N THR A 30 6.31 23.16 -1.74
CA THR A 30 6.22 23.38 -0.30
C THR A 30 5.31 22.37 0.39
N TYR A 31 4.39 21.78 -0.37
CA TYR A 31 3.46 20.80 0.13
C TYR A 31 3.03 19.83 -0.96
N CYS A 32 2.99 18.54 -0.63
CA CYS A 32 2.39 17.53 -1.49
C CYS A 32 1.68 16.48 -0.64
N SER A 33 0.43 16.18 -0.96
CA SER A 33 -0.30 15.10 -0.31
C SER A 33 -1.07 14.23 -1.29
N TYR A 34 -1.25 12.99 -0.89
CA TYR A 34 -2.27 12.13 -1.45
C TYR A 34 -3.15 11.56 -0.34
N SER A 35 -4.41 11.31 -0.66
CA SER A 35 -5.31 10.67 0.29
C SER A 35 -6.26 9.71 -0.38
N LYS A 36 -6.65 8.71 0.40
CA LYS A 36 -7.65 7.71 0.06
C LYS A 36 -8.67 7.66 1.20
N SER A 37 -9.95 7.82 0.90
CA SER A 37 -11.03 7.73 1.89
C SER A 37 -12.02 6.67 1.44
N GLY A 38 -12.18 5.64 2.25
CA GLY A 38 -13.13 4.56 1.98
C GLY A 38 -14.58 4.98 2.24
N ALA A 39 -15.50 4.32 1.54
CA ALA A 39 -16.93 4.45 1.82
C ALA A 39 -17.30 3.75 3.15
N ALA A 40 -18.48 4.05 3.66
CA ALA A 40 -19.12 3.35 4.79
C ALA A 40 -18.28 3.27 6.09
N GLY A 41 -17.36 4.21 6.32
CA GLY A 41 -16.59 4.26 7.57
C GLY A 41 -15.29 3.45 7.55
N LEU A 42 -14.79 3.06 6.37
CA LEU A 42 -13.48 2.40 6.21
C LEU A 42 -12.27 3.29 6.58
N GLY A 43 -12.53 4.52 7.06
CA GLY A 43 -11.48 5.45 7.45
C GLY A 43 -10.87 6.20 6.26
N LYS A 44 -9.88 7.04 6.60
CA LYS A 44 -9.12 7.83 5.66
C LYS A 44 -7.62 7.60 5.90
N ASP A 45 -6.93 7.29 4.83
CA ASP A 45 -5.47 7.29 4.78
C ASP A 45 -5.00 8.54 4.06
N TYR A 46 -3.95 9.18 4.55
CA TYR A 46 -3.20 10.17 3.79
C TYR A 46 -1.72 10.14 4.15
N CYS A 47 -0.89 10.54 3.18
CA CYS A 47 0.49 10.89 3.43
C CYS A 47 0.75 12.27 2.83
N GLU A 48 1.60 13.04 3.48
CA GLU A 48 1.95 14.38 3.06
C GLU A 48 3.43 14.70 3.29
N LEU A 49 4.02 15.44 2.37
CA LEU A 49 5.30 16.09 2.51
C LEU A 49 5.05 17.55 2.81
N ILE A 50 5.60 18.06 3.91
CA ILE A 50 5.54 19.46 4.33
C ILE A 50 6.97 20.00 4.24
N ALA A 51 7.18 21.03 3.45
CA ALA A 51 8.47 21.68 3.22
C ALA A 51 8.32 23.22 3.24
N ASP A 52 7.70 23.72 4.31
CA ASP A 52 7.49 25.14 4.50
C ASP A 52 8.82 25.90 4.56
N PRO A 53 8.90 27.09 3.94
CA PRO A 53 10.12 27.90 3.98
C PRO A 53 10.59 28.17 5.43
N GLY A 54 11.85 27.86 5.71
CA GLY A 54 12.46 28.09 7.02
C GLY A 54 12.21 27.00 8.07
N GLN A 55 11.53 25.92 7.71
CA GLN A 55 11.35 24.74 8.55
C GLN A 55 12.06 23.52 7.94
N ALA A 56 12.47 22.58 8.78
CA ALA A 56 12.97 21.30 8.28
C ALA A 56 11.82 20.52 7.64
N PRO A 57 12.01 19.99 6.42
CA PRO A 57 10.98 19.20 5.77
C PRO A 57 10.63 17.93 6.55
N LYS A 58 9.36 17.54 6.48
CA LYS A 58 8.89 16.30 7.10
C LYS A 58 7.85 15.57 6.24
N VAL A 59 7.80 14.27 6.41
CA VAL A 59 6.71 13.42 5.92
C VAL A 59 5.77 13.11 7.09
N VAL A 60 4.47 13.28 6.88
CA VAL A 60 3.43 12.88 7.81
C VAL A 60 2.64 11.73 7.20
N VAL A 61 2.43 10.69 7.99
CA VAL A 61 1.62 9.51 7.64
C VAL A 61 0.46 9.42 8.61
N ALA A 62 -0.75 9.39 8.10
CA ALA A 62 -1.95 9.18 8.90
C ALA A 62 -2.83 8.12 8.23
N LEU A 63 -3.11 7.05 8.96
CA LEU A 63 -3.84 5.89 8.46
C LEU A 63 -5.03 5.59 9.37
N ASN A 64 -6.06 5.00 8.79
CA ASN A 64 -7.28 4.55 9.47
C ASN A 64 -8.07 5.66 10.20
N LEU A 65 -7.88 6.93 9.83
CA LEU A 65 -8.55 8.05 10.51
C LEU A 65 -10.07 7.94 10.39
N GLY A 66 -10.75 7.94 11.53
CA GLY A 66 -12.21 7.81 11.60
C GLY A 66 -12.72 6.44 11.14
N ASN A 67 -11.89 5.41 11.20
CA ASN A 67 -12.31 4.03 10.95
C ASN A 67 -13.30 3.57 12.02
N ARG A 68 -14.44 3.06 11.59
CA ARG A 68 -15.52 2.55 12.48
C ARG A 68 -15.39 1.06 12.79
N PHE A 69 -14.45 0.37 12.16
CA PHE A 69 -14.27 -1.08 12.29
C PHE A 69 -13.24 -1.47 13.35
N GLY A 70 -12.64 -0.49 14.05
CA GLY A 70 -11.76 -0.76 15.19
C GLY A 70 -10.29 -0.81 14.87
N ASP A 71 -9.88 -0.59 13.61
CA ASP A 71 -8.45 -0.47 13.29
C ASP A 71 -7.88 0.78 13.98
N PRO A 72 -6.71 0.69 14.62
CA PRO A 72 -6.12 1.82 15.31
C PRO A 72 -5.79 2.95 14.33
N GLU A 73 -6.08 4.18 14.74
CA GLU A 73 -5.60 5.35 14.03
C GLU A 73 -4.08 5.46 14.22
N ILE A 74 -3.37 5.58 13.12
CA ILE A 74 -1.91 5.76 13.11
C ILE A 74 -1.62 7.18 12.67
N HIS A 75 -0.79 7.87 13.46
CA HIS A 75 -0.24 9.18 13.11
C HIS A 75 1.25 9.19 13.41
N ALA A 76 2.06 9.38 12.37
CA ALA A 76 3.52 9.38 12.49
C ALA A 76 4.14 10.51 11.66
N GLU A 77 5.22 11.12 12.17
CA GLU A 77 5.96 12.17 11.50
C GLU A 77 7.43 11.78 11.37
N TYR A 78 7.99 11.99 10.20
CA TYR A 78 9.36 11.63 9.86
C TYR A 78 10.10 12.85 9.31
N PRO A 79 11.15 13.36 9.97
CA PRO A 79 12.00 14.40 9.41
C PRO A 79 12.71 13.86 8.15
N VAL A 80 12.78 14.67 7.10
CA VAL A 80 13.44 14.31 5.83
C VAL A 80 14.37 15.43 5.37
N GLY A 81 15.24 15.13 4.41
CA GLY A 81 16.13 16.13 3.81
C GLY A 81 15.49 16.86 2.62
N GLU A 82 16.12 17.95 2.22
CA GLU A 82 15.74 18.70 1.00
C GLU A 82 15.87 17.86 -0.27
N ASP A 83 16.72 16.85 -0.28
CA ASP A 83 16.87 15.88 -1.37
C ASP A 83 15.59 15.08 -1.62
N VAL A 84 14.83 14.76 -0.56
CA VAL A 84 13.53 14.08 -0.64
C VAL A 84 12.51 15.00 -1.31
N VAL A 85 12.50 16.29 -0.96
CA VAL A 85 11.63 17.31 -1.57
C VAL A 85 11.96 17.47 -3.05
N ALA A 86 13.25 17.58 -3.38
CA ALA A 86 13.72 17.71 -4.76
C ALA A 86 13.33 16.49 -5.60
N LYS A 87 13.54 15.29 -5.08
CA LYS A 87 13.17 14.03 -5.75
C LYS A 87 11.68 13.96 -6.05
N LEU A 88 10.82 14.29 -5.08
CA LEU A 88 9.37 14.31 -5.32
C LEU A 88 9.01 15.36 -6.38
N SER A 89 9.59 16.56 -6.30
CA SER A 89 9.35 17.63 -7.28
C SER A 89 9.68 17.19 -8.70
N GLU A 90 10.81 16.53 -8.91
CA GLU A 90 11.22 15.96 -10.20
C GLU A 90 10.22 14.92 -10.70
N MET A 91 9.85 13.96 -9.87
CA MET A 91 8.87 12.92 -10.21
C MET A 91 7.51 13.52 -10.60
N LEU A 92 7.04 14.55 -9.88
CA LEU A 92 5.77 15.25 -10.18
C LEU A 92 5.84 16.01 -11.52
N ALA A 93 6.97 16.62 -11.83
CA ALA A 93 7.21 17.34 -13.09
C ALA A 93 7.26 16.35 -14.27
N ASP A 94 8.02 15.27 -14.18
CA ASP A 94 8.16 14.25 -15.21
C ASP A 94 6.83 13.56 -15.52
N ALA A 95 6.06 13.24 -14.50
CA ALA A 95 4.72 12.70 -14.65
C ALA A 95 3.66 13.74 -15.05
N LYS A 96 4.05 15.02 -15.21
CA LYS A 96 3.17 16.14 -15.60
C LYS A 96 1.92 16.23 -14.74
N VAL A 97 2.03 15.98 -13.44
CA VAL A 97 0.89 15.95 -12.50
C VAL A 97 0.14 17.27 -12.49
N TYR A 98 0.79 18.39 -12.80
CA TYR A 98 0.17 19.71 -12.95
C TYR A 98 -0.95 19.77 -13.99
N THR A 99 -0.95 18.86 -14.99
CA THR A 99 -2.03 18.78 -15.99
C THR A 99 -3.35 18.27 -15.43
N LEU A 100 -3.30 17.71 -14.22
CA LEU A 100 -4.49 17.23 -13.48
C LEU A 100 -5.14 18.35 -12.66
N ASN A 101 -4.61 19.58 -12.67
CA ASN A 101 -5.21 20.67 -11.89
C ASN A 101 -6.69 20.90 -12.28
N GLY A 102 -7.56 20.89 -11.28
CA GLY A 102 -9.01 21.01 -11.48
C GLY A 102 -9.69 19.72 -11.95
N TYR A 103 -8.94 18.63 -12.13
CA TYR A 103 -9.54 17.33 -12.46
C TYR A 103 -10.45 16.87 -11.32
N SER A 104 -11.73 16.67 -11.64
CA SER A 104 -12.74 16.25 -10.67
C SER A 104 -13.72 15.31 -11.35
N VAL A 105 -13.87 14.11 -10.80
CA VAL A 105 -14.91 13.15 -11.21
C VAL A 105 -15.78 12.85 -10.00
N LYS A 106 -17.06 13.17 -10.13
CA LYS A 106 -18.08 12.87 -9.12
C LYS A 106 -18.99 11.79 -9.68
N GLU A 107 -18.84 10.58 -9.22
CA GLU A 107 -19.84 9.54 -9.44
C GLU A 107 -20.77 9.45 -8.24
N HIS A 108 -22.07 9.48 -8.50
CA HIS A 108 -23.11 9.30 -7.48
C HIS A 108 -23.41 7.81 -7.27
N MET A 109 -22.42 7.02 -6.90
CA MET A 109 -22.64 5.62 -6.54
C MET A 109 -22.55 5.44 -5.03
N ASN A 110 -23.51 4.73 -4.47
CA ASN A 110 -23.53 4.33 -3.07
C ASN A 110 -22.40 3.31 -2.81
N GLY A 111 -21.29 3.76 -2.30
CA GLY A 111 -20.13 2.95 -1.97
C GLY A 111 -19.00 3.09 -2.98
N GLY A 112 -17.86 3.52 -2.51
CA GLY A 112 -16.63 3.68 -3.32
C GLY A 112 -15.55 4.39 -2.53
N THR A 113 -14.39 4.53 -3.15
CA THR A 113 -13.25 5.20 -2.56
C THR A 113 -13.05 6.56 -3.22
N THR A 114 -12.83 7.58 -2.39
CA THR A 114 -12.44 8.91 -2.86
C THR A 114 -10.93 9.03 -2.81
N TYR A 115 -10.34 9.53 -3.88
CA TYR A 115 -8.91 9.77 -4.01
C TYR A 115 -8.67 11.27 -4.21
N ARG A 116 -7.55 11.77 -3.67
CA ARG A 116 -7.13 13.14 -3.85
C ARG A 116 -5.63 13.24 -3.99
N ILE A 117 -5.18 14.15 -4.87
CA ILE A 117 -3.82 14.67 -4.97
C ILE A 117 -3.89 16.17 -4.75
N TYR A 118 -3.02 16.70 -3.89
CA TYR A 118 -2.93 18.11 -3.65
C TYR A 118 -1.46 18.56 -3.51
N GLN A 119 -1.11 19.69 -4.12
CA GLN A 119 0.23 20.26 -4.11
C GLN A 119 0.16 21.77 -3.94
N GLU A 120 1.14 22.33 -3.24
CA GLU A 120 1.37 23.78 -3.15
C GLU A 120 2.84 24.10 -3.46
N TYR A 121 3.05 25.28 -4.03
CA TYR A 121 4.36 25.80 -4.41
C TYR A 121 4.59 27.15 -3.74
N ASP A 122 5.85 27.54 -3.51
CA ASP A 122 6.22 28.83 -2.92
C ASP A 122 5.81 30.02 -3.81
N SER A 123 5.55 29.80 -5.10
CA SER A 123 4.92 30.76 -6.00
C SER A 123 3.45 31.06 -5.69
N GLY A 124 2.82 30.31 -4.78
CA GLY A 124 1.39 30.33 -4.48
C GLY A 124 0.53 29.51 -5.42
N GLU A 125 1.12 28.85 -6.42
CA GLU A 125 0.41 27.93 -7.30
C GLU A 125 -0.02 26.69 -6.56
N LYS A 126 -1.21 26.17 -6.91
CA LYS A 126 -1.81 24.97 -6.28
C LYS A 126 -2.31 24.02 -7.34
N ILE A 127 -2.07 22.74 -7.13
CA ILE A 127 -2.62 21.65 -7.94
C ILE A 127 -3.58 20.85 -7.08
N ASN A 128 -4.80 20.65 -7.55
CA ASN A 128 -5.81 19.90 -6.84
C ASN A 128 -6.57 19.00 -7.81
N ALA A 129 -6.46 17.70 -7.60
CA ALA A 129 -7.20 16.70 -8.34
C ALA A 129 -7.91 15.76 -7.36
N HIS A 130 -9.17 15.45 -7.62
CA HIS A 130 -9.92 14.49 -6.80
C HIS A 130 -10.91 13.71 -7.66
N TRP A 131 -11.15 12.46 -7.28
CA TRP A 131 -12.08 11.60 -7.98
C TRP A 131 -12.66 10.54 -7.06
N TYR A 132 -13.74 9.97 -7.52
CA TYR A 132 -14.48 8.91 -6.84
C TYR A 132 -14.57 7.69 -7.75
N GLY A 133 -14.36 6.49 -7.17
CA GLY A 133 -14.52 5.24 -7.91
C GLY A 133 -13.35 4.83 -8.79
N HIS A 134 -13.62 3.95 -9.74
CA HIS A 134 -12.59 3.28 -10.54
C HIS A 134 -12.45 3.83 -11.97
N ASP A 135 -13.46 4.55 -12.48
CA ASP A 135 -13.47 5.07 -13.84
C ASP A 135 -12.77 6.44 -13.91
N ILE A 136 -11.44 6.39 -13.92
CA ILE A 136 -10.59 7.57 -13.93
C ILE A 136 -9.66 7.57 -15.13
N LYS A 137 -9.23 8.78 -15.52
CA LYS A 137 -8.20 8.94 -16.54
C LYS A 137 -6.95 8.14 -16.18
N PRO A 138 -6.32 7.42 -17.14
CA PRO A 138 -5.08 6.67 -16.90
C PRO A 138 -3.98 7.53 -16.27
N GLU A 139 -3.87 8.82 -16.69
CA GLU A 139 -2.88 9.76 -16.17
C GLU A 139 -3.10 10.05 -14.68
N ALA A 140 -4.36 10.22 -14.24
CA ALA A 140 -4.69 10.44 -12.84
C ALA A 140 -4.37 9.22 -11.98
N ARG A 141 -4.65 8.01 -12.50
CA ARG A 141 -4.30 6.76 -11.84
C ARG A 141 -2.79 6.61 -11.71
N SER A 142 -2.05 6.83 -12.80
CA SER A 142 -0.59 6.73 -12.81
C SER A 142 0.06 7.73 -11.86
N ALA A 143 -0.41 8.97 -11.84
CA ALA A 143 0.07 10.00 -10.92
C ALA A 143 -0.18 9.62 -9.46
N TYR A 144 -1.37 9.10 -9.15
CA TYR A 144 -1.70 8.65 -7.80
C TYR A 144 -0.78 7.52 -7.34
N HIS A 145 -0.63 6.46 -8.13
CA HIS A 145 0.24 5.34 -7.79
C HIS A 145 1.72 5.72 -7.69
N MET A 146 2.18 6.65 -8.50
CA MET A 146 3.55 7.16 -8.41
C MET A 146 3.77 7.87 -7.07
N ILE A 147 2.85 8.75 -6.66
CA ILE A 147 2.92 9.47 -5.38
C ILE A 147 2.76 8.48 -4.21
N GLU A 148 1.81 7.56 -4.27
CA GLU A 148 1.63 6.50 -3.27
C GLU A 148 2.92 5.67 -3.10
N SER A 149 3.56 5.28 -4.19
CA SER A 149 4.84 4.55 -4.17
C SER A 149 5.98 5.35 -3.56
N PHE A 150 6.02 6.67 -3.80
CA PHE A 150 7.00 7.54 -3.17
C PHE A 150 6.90 7.52 -1.64
N PHE A 151 5.69 7.55 -1.09
CA PHE A 151 5.46 7.54 0.36
C PHE A 151 5.49 6.14 0.99
N GLN A 152 5.58 5.07 0.20
CA GLN A 152 5.41 3.70 0.68
C GLN A 152 6.38 3.30 1.81
N SER A 153 7.63 3.77 1.80
CA SER A 153 8.61 3.43 2.84
C SER A 153 8.19 3.97 4.22
N TRP A 154 7.75 5.24 4.28
CA TRP A 154 7.29 5.85 5.54
C TRP A 154 5.96 5.27 6.00
N ARG A 155 5.05 4.96 5.06
CA ARG A 155 3.81 4.26 5.38
C ARG A 155 4.08 2.89 6.01
N SER A 156 4.98 2.12 5.42
CA SER A 156 5.39 0.82 5.94
C SER A 156 6.07 0.95 7.32
N GLN A 157 6.86 2.00 7.52
CA GLN A 157 7.48 2.29 8.81
C GLN A 157 6.43 2.63 9.86
N ALA A 158 5.45 3.48 9.55
CA ALA A 158 4.37 3.85 10.46
C ALA A 158 3.55 2.61 10.87
N LEU A 159 3.21 1.74 9.92
CA LEU A 159 2.54 0.47 10.22
C LEU A 159 3.38 -0.43 11.13
N ARG A 160 4.68 -0.57 10.87
CA ARG A 160 5.60 -1.36 11.71
C ARG A 160 5.63 -0.88 13.16
N GLU A 161 5.73 0.43 13.34
CA GLU A 161 5.86 1.04 14.65
C GLU A 161 4.55 0.98 15.47
N ASN A 162 3.41 0.93 14.81
CA ASN A 162 2.11 1.06 15.46
C ASN A 162 1.19 -0.17 15.33
N ASP A 163 1.40 -1.02 14.34
CA ASP A 163 0.58 -2.23 14.12
C ASP A 163 1.43 -3.41 13.61
N PRO A 164 2.33 -3.96 14.45
CA PRO A 164 3.15 -5.10 14.07
C PRO A 164 2.30 -6.37 13.92
N ALA A 165 2.65 -7.26 13.00
CA ALA A 165 2.08 -8.60 12.97
C ALA A 165 2.47 -9.38 14.23
N VAL A 166 1.49 -10.00 14.87
CA VAL A 166 1.65 -10.73 16.14
C VAL A 166 1.33 -12.21 16.03
N VAL A 167 0.60 -12.61 14.97
CA VAL A 167 0.42 -14.03 14.63
C VAL A 167 0.84 -14.24 13.19
N PHE A 168 1.69 -15.23 12.98
CA PHE A 168 2.22 -15.63 11.68
C PHE A 168 1.91 -17.08 11.46
N GLU A 169 1.16 -17.38 10.45
CA GLU A 169 0.77 -18.74 10.12
C GLU A 169 1.08 -18.99 8.64
N ILE A 170 1.80 -20.07 8.36
CA ILE A 170 2.04 -20.53 7.00
C ILE A 170 1.71 -22.00 6.88
N SER A 171 1.21 -22.39 5.72
CA SER A 171 1.07 -23.80 5.38
C SER A 171 1.49 -24.10 3.96
N ALA A 172 1.93 -25.35 3.78
CA ALA A 172 2.20 -25.93 2.47
C ALA A 172 1.49 -27.29 2.38
N ARG A 173 0.41 -27.34 1.61
CA ARG A 173 -0.33 -28.58 1.33
C ARG A 173 0.16 -29.16 0.02
N ARG A 174 0.79 -30.34 0.10
CA ARG A 174 1.35 -31.04 -1.06
C ARG A 174 0.27 -31.81 -1.82
N ALA A 175 0.35 -31.79 -3.14
CA ALA A 175 -0.57 -32.56 -4.00
C ALA A 175 -0.42 -34.08 -3.78
N GLY A 176 -1.43 -34.84 -4.22
CA GLY A 176 -1.38 -36.29 -4.18
C GLY A 176 -1.46 -36.91 -2.78
N ARG A 177 -1.94 -36.13 -1.78
CA ARG A 177 -2.08 -36.60 -0.38
C ARG A 177 -0.74 -36.83 0.33
N LEU A 178 0.27 -36.05 -0.02
CA LEU A 178 1.60 -36.07 0.59
C LEU A 178 1.65 -35.32 1.93
N GLY A 179 0.49 -34.92 2.47
CA GLY A 179 0.37 -34.23 3.74
C GLY A 179 0.44 -32.73 3.65
N THR A 180 0.27 -32.10 4.79
CA THR A 180 0.34 -30.65 4.99
C THR A 180 1.38 -30.34 6.04
N ASP A 181 2.26 -29.40 5.77
CA ASP A 181 3.12 -28.78 6.77
C ASP A 181 2.50 -27.46 7.18
N HIS A 182 2.41 -27.22 8.48
CA HIS A 182 1.83 -26.04 9.07
C HIS A 182 2.77 -25.46 10.12
N PHE A 183 2.95 -24.15 10.13
CA PHE A 183 3.80 -23.44 11.07
C PHE A 183 3.08 -22.21 11.57
N MET A 184 3.16 -21.97 12.88
CA MET A 184 2.56 -20.82 13.53
C MET A 184 3.53 -20.21 14.53
N LEU A 185 3.66 -18.90 14.51
CA LEU A 185 4.29 -18.10 15.55
C LEU A 185 3.21 -17.25 16.21
N LEU A 186 3.08 -17.34 17.51
CA LEU A 186 2.26 -16.49 18.36
C LEU A 186 3.20 -15.54 19.11
N ALA A 187 3.12 -14.24 18.82
CA ALA A 187 3.98 -13.21 19.40
C ALA A 187 3.14 -12.04 19.94
N GLU A 188 2.01 -12.36 20.57
CA GLU A 188 1.10 -11.36 21.12
C GLU A 188 1.74 -10.55 22.25
N ASN A 189 1.45 -9.27 22.32
CA ASN A 189 1.99 -8.37 23.32
C ASN A 189 1.64 -8.83 24.74
N GLY A 190 2.65 -8.90 25.62
CA GLY A 190 2.49 -9.31 27.02
C GLY A 190 2.53 -10.81 27.25
N PHE A 191 2.70 -11.63 26.23
CA PHE A 191 2.88 -13.07 26.32
C PHE A 191 4.27 -13.50 25.84
N VAL A 192 4.74 -14.64 26.37
CA VAL A 192 5.96 -15.28 25.86
C VAL A 192 5.65 -15.80 24.45
N PRO A 193 6.43 -15.41 23.43
CA PRO A 193 6.19 -15.89 22.08
C PRO A 193 6.32 -17.42 21.99
N ARG A 194 5.51 -18.02 21.12
CA ARG A 194 5.49 -19.48 20.94
C ARG A 194 5.55 -19.85 19.46
N VAL A 195 6.36 -20.84 19.17
CA VAL A 195 6.40 -21.54 17.87
C VAL A 195 5.61 -22.84 18.01
N ILE A 196 4.74 -23.08 17.06
CA ILE A 196 4.00 -24.32 16.89
C ILE A 196 4.24 -24.80 15.47
N TYR A 197 4.54 -26.07 15.27
CA TYR A 197 4.54 -26.62 13.93
C TYR A 197 3.99 -28.04 13.90
N ASP A 198 3.34 -28.33 12.81
CA ASP A 198 2.78 -29.61 12.46
C ASP A 198 3.34 -30.02 11.09
N LEU A 199 3.91 -31.22 11.01
CA LEU A 199 4.45 -31.73 9.75
C LEU A 199 3.74 -33.02 9.35
N ASN A 200 3.60 -33.19 8.03
CA ASN A 200 3.02 -34.38 7.43
C ASN A 200 1.57 -34.67 7.84
N VAL A 201 0.82 -33.66 8.29
CA VAL A 201 -0.58 -33.81 8.69
C VAL A 201 -1.39 -34.39 7.53
N ASP A 202 -2.18 -35.41 7.81
CA ASP A 202 -2.98 -36.14 6.81
C ASP A 202 -2.16 -36.79 5.66
N SER A 203 -0.85 -37.02 5.84
CA SER A 203 -0.08 -37.80 4.86
C SER A 203 -0.59 -39.23 4.76
N ARG A 204 -0.72 -39.73 3.57
CA ARG A 204 -1.06 -41.16 3.31
C ARG A 204 0.16 -42.02 3.04
N LEU A 205 1.34 -41.47 3.05
CA LEU A 205 2.58 -42.22 2.97
C LEU A 205 2.85 -42.86 4.32
N LYS A 206 3.00 -44.16 4.33
CA LYS A 206 3.23 -44.92 5.58
C LYS A 206 4.53 -44.55 6.29
N GLU A 207 5.45 -43.94 5.56
CA GLU A 207 6.77 -43.52 6.02
C GLU A 207 6.76 -42.12 6.66
N ASP A 208 5.75 -41.31 6.34
CA ASP A 208 5.61 -39.98 6.89
C ASP A 208 4.96 -40.02 8.26
N LYS A 209 5.73 -39.75 9.28
CA LYS A 209 5.23 -39.61 10.65
C LYS A 209 4.70 -38.20 10.85
N GLU A 210 3.47 -38.08 11.33
CA GLU A 210 2.96 -36.81 11.83
C GLU A 210 3.76 -36.33 13.03
N ILE A 211 4.16 -35.04 13.00
CA ILE A 211 4.94 -34.39 14.06
C ILE A 211 4.17 -33.17 14.51
N HIS A 212 3.95 -33.05 15.81
CA HIS A 212 3.36 -31.92 16.49
C HIS A 212 4.30 -31.42 17.56
N GLU A 213 4.81 -30.23 17.45
CA GLU A 213 5.76 -29.66 18.40
C GLU A 213 5.41 -28.23 18.76
N GLN A 214 5.72 -27.83 19.98
CA GLN A 214 5.53 -26.49 20.48
C GLN A 214 6.72 -26.03 21.31
N PHE A 215 7.19 -24.80 21.12
CA PHE A 215 8.31 -24.23 21.86
C PHE A 215 7.97 -22.80 22.33
N ASN A 216 8.28 -22.52 23.59
CA ASN A 216 8.27 -21.16 24.09
C ASN A 216 9.60 -20.47 23.74
N LEU A 217 9.52 -19.23 23.32
CA LEU A 217 10.67 -18.40 22.94
C LEU A 217 11.04 -17.48 24.11
N GLU A 218 11.75 -18.00 25.10
CA GLU A 218 12.03 -17.27 26.35
C GLU A 218 13.35 -16.50 26.33
N SER A 219 14.25 -16.82 25.38
CA SER A 219 15.56 -16.17 25.32
C SER A 219 15.47 -14.79 24.66
N GLU A 220 16.32 -13.84 25.09
CA GLU A 220 16.44 -12.54 24.42
C GLU A 220 16.74 -12.67 22.92
N GLN A 221 17.53 -13.70 22.57
CA GLN A 221 17.87 -13.98 21.17
C GLN A 221 16.64 -14.36 20.36
N ASP A 222 15.72 -15.14 20.91
CA ASP A 222 14.49 -15.51 20.24
C ASP A 222 13.54 -14.33 20.09
N VAL A 223 13.43 -13.49 21.11
CA VAL A 223 12.65 -12.24 21.04
C VAL A 223 13.17 -11.33 19.95
N GLU A 224 14.50 -11.14 19.84
CA GLU A 224 15.10 -10.35 18.76
C GLU A 224 14.89 -10.98 17.37
N ARG A 225 14.84 -12.29 17.26
CA ARG A 225 14.48 -12.99 16.01
C ARG A 225 13.02 -12.70 15.59
N VAL A 226 12.09 -12.68 16.55
CA VAL A 226 10.69 -12.31 16.28
C VAL A 226 10.60 -10.87 15.77
N LYS A 227 11.26 -9.92 16.43
CA LYS A 227 11.31 -8.51 15.98
C LYS A 227 11.93 -8.38 14.58
N ARG A 228 12.98 -9.15 14.32
CA ARG A 228 13.60 -9.19 13.00
C ARG A 228 12.66 -9.71 11.93
N LEU A 229 11.93 -10.80 12.20
CA LEU A 229 10.90 -11.30 11.28
C LEU A 229 9.84 -10.24 10.99
N GLN A 230 9.33 -9.57 12.03
CA GLN A 230 8.37 -8.47 11.86
C GLN A 230 8.94 -7.37 10.94
N LYS A 231 10.19 -6.98 11.16
CA LYS A 231 10.89 -5.98 10.33
C LYS A 231 11.03 -6.48 8.89
N ASP A 232 11.53 -7.68 8.68
CA ASP A 232 11.82 -8.22 7.35
C ASP A 232 10.53 -8.34 6.51
N LEU A 233 9.40 -8.72 7.10
CA LEU A 233 8.11 -8.77 6.41
C LEU A 233 7.62 -7.40 5.94
N ILE A 234 7.91 -6.36 6.70
CA ILE A 234 7.56 -5.00 6.31
C ILE A 234 8.48 -4.50 5.22
N ASP A 235 9.78 -4.76 5.34
CA ASP A 235 10.76 -4.41 4.31
C ASP A 235 10.45 -5.13 2.97
N LEU A 236 9.92 -6.35 3.03
CA LEU A 236 9.36 -7.07 1.88
C LEU A 236 8.04 -6.48 1.38
N GLY A 237 7.41 -5.59 2.14
CA GLY A 237 6.12 -4.99 1.80
C GLY A 237 4.96 -5.98 1.88
N ALA A 238 4.98 -6.90 2.84
CA ALA A 238 3.90 -7.88 3.04
C ALA A 238 2.53 -7.21 3.14
N VAL A 239 2.41 -6.12 3.93
CA VAL A 239 1.18 -5.35 4.08
C VAL A 239 0.63 -4.83 2.74
N SER A 240 1.51 -4.46 1.79
CA SER A 240 1.10 -3.90 0.49
C SER A 240 0.52 -4.94 -0.47
N LEU A 241 0.66 -6.24 -0.18
CA LEU A 241 0.04 -7.29 -0.99
C LEU A 241 -1.48 -7.35 -0.77
N GLY A 242 -1.99 -6.83 0.37
CA GLY A 242 -3.39 -7.02 0.73
C GLY A 242 -3.75 -8.50 0.84
N ASP A 243 -5.01 -8.81 0.69
CA ASP A 243 -5.43 -10.20 0.50
C ASP A 243 -5.09 -10.64 -0.93
N TYR A 244 -4.26 -11.65 -1.03
CA TYR A 244 -3.82 -12.23 -2.30
C TYR A 244 -4.39 -13.63 -2.42
N ASN A 245 -5.19 -13.87 -3.45
CA ASN A 245 -5.76 -15.18 -3.75
C ASN A 245 -5.57 -15.49 -5.23
N LYS A 246 -4.81 -16.55 -5.52
CA LYS A 246 -4.61 -17.05 -6.86
C LYS A 246 -4.92 -18.53 -6.89
N ASP A 247 -6.19 -18.84 -7.12
CA ASP A 247 -6.72 -20.19 -7.21
C ASP A 247 -6.76 -20.62 -8.69
N ASP A 248 -5.65 -21.12 -9.19
CA ASP A 248 -5.61 -21.76 -10.50
C ASP A 248 -5.91 -23.26 -10.30
N VAL A 249 -7.05 -23.69 -10.79
CA VAL A 249 -7.51 -25.09 -10.74
C VAL A 249 -6.67 -25.94 -11.70
N LEU A 250 -5.40 -26.14 -11.39
CA LEU A 250 -4.54 -27.10 -12.07
C LEU A 250 -4.34 -28.33 -11.17
N ASP A 251 -4.63 -29.51 -11.73
CA ASP A 251 -4.41 -30.79 -11.09
C ASP A 251 -2.91 -31.00 -10.81
N GLY A 252 -2.49 -30.76 -9.60
CA GLY A 252 -1.15 -31.05 -9.13
C GLY A 252 -0.36 -29.78 -8.68
N GLY A 253 0.54 -29.99 -7.73
CA GLY A 253 1.38 -28.94 -7.18
C GLY A 253 1.18 -28.74 -5.67
N THR A 254 1.88 -27.78 -5.11
CA THR A 254 1.76 -27.43 -3.69
C THR A 254 0.87 -26.20 -3.55
N ILE A 255 -0.05 -26.24 -2.61
CA ILE A 255 -0.86 -25.09 -2.21
C ILE A 255 -0.16 -24.45 -1.03
N TYR A 256 0.11 -23.17 -1.16
CA TYR A 256 0.71 -22.36 -0.11
C TYR A 256 -0.32 -21.39 0.48
N SER A 257 -0.25 -21.19 1.79
CA SER A 257 -0.99 -20.11 2.43
C SER A 257 -0.12 -19.37 3.44
N VAL A 258 -0.39 -18.07 3.58
CA VAL A 258 0.14 -17.23 4.65
C VAL A 258 -1.05 -16.51 5.28
N SER A 259 -1.11 -16.51 6.61
CA SER A 259 -2.07 -15.72 7.38
C SER A 259 -1.30 -14.88 8.38
N LEU A 260 -1.53 -13.58 8.36
CA LEU A 260 -0.96 -12.64 9.32
C LEU A 260 -2.09 -12.03 10.14
N THR A 261 -1.92 -11.99 11.47
CA THR A 261 -2.79 -11.20 12.34
C THR A 261 -1.95 -10.11 12.97
N TYR A 262 -2.41 -8.89 12.87
CA TYR A 262 -1.75 -7.69 13.38
C TYR A 262 -2.19 -7.41 14.83
N ALA A 263 -1.44 -6.58 15.56
CA ALA A 263 -1.75 -6.20 16.93
C ALA A 263 -3.13 -5.53 17.07
N SER A 264 -3.60 -4.86 16.03
CA SER A 264 -4.96 -4.32 15.90
C SER A 264 -6.06 -5.39 15.83
N GLY A 265 -5.69 -6.64 15.55
CA GLY A 265 -6.63 -7.70 15.21
C GLY A 265 -6.97 -7.81 13.72
N ALA A 266 -6.48 -6.88 12.89
CA ALA A 266 -6.60 -6.97 11.44
C ALA A 266 -5.95 -8.26 10.92
N LYS A 267 -6.51 -8.84 9.87
CA LYS A 267 -6.02 -10.09 9.29
C LYS A 267 -5.72 -9.91 7.82
N GLN A 268 -4.68 -10.59 7.36
CA GLN A 268 -4.29 -10.65 5.95
C GLN A 268 -4.11 -12.10 5.55
N LYS A 269 -4.60 -12.48 4.39
CA LYS A 269 -4.47 -13.83 3.83
C LYS A 269 -3.83 -13.79 2.46
N LEU A 270 -2.78 -14.62 2.27
CA LEU A 270 -2.19 -14.90 0.96
C LEU A 270 -2.39 -16.38 0.68
N TYR A 271 -2.84 -16.71 -0.52
CA TYR A 271 -3.13 -18.09 -0.94
C TYR A 271 -2.79 -18.27 -2.43
N TRP A 272 -2.06 -19.33 -2.79
CA TRP A 272 -1.71 -19.61 -4.18
C TRP A 272 -1.31 -21.07 -4.43
N HIS A 273 -1.33 -21.46 -5.70
CA HIS A 273 -0.76 -22.70 -6.20
C HIS A 273 0.68 -22.49 -6.72
N SER A 274 1.50 -23.54 -6.74
CA SER A 274 2.95 -23.50 -6.97
C SER A 274 3.42 -22.93 -8.32
N HIS A 275 2.53 -22.77 -9.30
CA HIS A 275 2.95 -22.55 -10.69
C HIS A 275 2.93 -21.11 -11.19
N ASP A 276 2.25 -20.21 -10.53
CA ASP A 276 2.13 -18.83 -10.97
C ASP A 276 1.90 -17.88 -9.79
N VAL A 277 2.96 -17.63 -9.04
CA VAL A 277 2.91 -16.83 -7.82
C VAL A 277 3.54 -15.46 -8.05
N ASP A 278 2.97 -14.43 -7.42
CA ASP A 278 3.66 -13.16 -7.25
C ASP A 278 4.98 -13.39 -6.51
N PRO A 279 6.14 -13.00 -7.08
CA PRO A 279 7.43 -13.18 -6.43
C PRO A 279 7.50 -12.62 -5.02
N LYS A 280 6.75 -11.55 -4.73
CA LYS A 280 6.67 -10.93 -3.42
C LYS A 280 5.91 -11.81 -2.42
N ALA A 281 4.79 -12.44 -2.82
CA ALA A 281 4.05 -13.37 -1.98
C ALA A 281 4.91 -14.58 -1.61
N MET A 282 5.67 -15.11 -2.57
CA MET A 282 6.63 -16.19 -2.30
C MET A 282 7.78 -15.74 -1.39
N ALA A 283 8.28 -14.51 -1.54
CA ALA A 283 9.33 -13.97 -0.67
C ALA A 283 8.83 -13.85 0.79
N VAL A 284 7.59 -13.39 1.00
CA VAL A 284 6.94 -13.34 2.31
C VAL A 284 6.85 -14.74 2.93
N TYR A 285 6.34 -15.73 2.18
CA TYR A 285 6.28 -17.12 2.65
C TYR A 285 7.66 -17.65 3.05
N ASN A 286 8.67 -17.48 2.19
CA ASN A 286 10.02 -17.97 2.43
C ASN A 286 10.67 -17.27 3.64
N CYS A 287 10.43 -16.00 3.83
CA CYS A 287 10.91 -15.25 5.01
C CYS A 287 10.35 -15.86 6.31
N ILE A 288 9.03 -16.10 6.36
CA ILE A 288 8.41 -16.74 7.52
C ILE A 288 8.89 -18.18 7.67
N ARG A 289 8.99 -18.95 6.60
CA ARG A 289 9.46 -20.33 6.63
C ARG A 289 10.88 -20.45 7.18
N ALA A 290 11.79 -19.56 6.76
CA ALA A 290 13.18 -19.51 7.23
C ALA A 290 13.27 -19.19 8.73
N PHE A 291 12.34 -18.44 9.28
CA PHE A 291 12.27 -18.21 10.71
C PHE A 291 12.12 -19.52 11.50
N PHE A 292 11.34 -20.48 10.99
CA PHE A 292 11.07 -21.75 11.69
C PHE A 292 12.18 -22.81 11.53
N GLU A 293 13.10 -22.67 10.58
CA GLU A 293 14.16 -23.68 10.31
C GLU A 293 14.93 -24.17 11.53
N PRO A 294 15.29 -23.33 12.51
CA PRO A 294 16.05 -23.80 13.67
C PRO A 294 15.33 -24.79 14.58
N TRP A 295 13.99 -24.79 14.55
CA TRP A 295 13.17 -25.68 15.39
C TRP A 295 12.73 -26.95 14.65
N VAL A 296 12.75 -26.94 13.31
CA VAL A 296 12.38 -28.09 12.48
C VAL A 296 13.58 -29.02 12.35
N LYS A 297 13.53 -30.17 12.98
CA LYS A 297 14.59 -31.19 12.96
C LYS A 297 14.30 -32.33 11.99
#